data_942758ce299ea219cb13bfd7763b72b2
#
_entry.id   942758ce299ea219cb13bfd7763b72b2
#
_cell.length_a   1.000
_cell.length_b   1.000
_cell.length_c   1.000
_cell.angle_alpha   90.00
_cell.angle_beta   90.00
_cell.angle_gamma   90.00
#
_symmetry.space_group_name_H-M   'P 1'
#
loop_
_entity.id
_entity.type
_entity.pdbx_description
1 polymer ?
#
loop_
_entity_poly.entity_id
_entity_poly.type
_entity_poly.pdbx_seq_one_letter_code
_entity_poly.pdbx_strand_id
1 'polypeptide(L)'
;MNDFTLDNVNEMYIDVLREIGNIGAGNATTSLASMINEQIDMNVPKVELMEASKLSSAICPEDEIIVGIFLEVTHDITGSMMFLMRMDSAHYLVNKLMGRDPENDAPFDEMDLSAMKEIGNIITASYLSALSSMTNLTILPSVPYLSLIHI
;
A
#
# COMPACT_ATOMS: atom_id res chain seq x y z
N MET A 1 9.95 6.84 -30.99
CA MET A 1 9.51 6.59 -29.60
C MET A 1 10.59 5.73 -28.97
N ASN A 2 11.28 6.24 -27.97
CA ASN A 2 12.18 5.36 -27.21
C ASN A 2 11.30 4.43 -26.37
N ASP A 3 11.37 3.13 -26.66
CA ASP A 3 10.68 2.15 -25.83
C ASP A 3 11.26 2.25 -24.40
N PHE A 4 10.40 2.51 -23.43
CA PHE A 4 10.76 2.52 -22.03
C PHE A 4 11.11 1.08 -21.62
N THR A 5 12.35 0.86 -21.25
CA THR A 5 12.81 -0.43 -20.71
C THR A 5 13.41 -0.21 -19.33
N LEU A 6 13.36 -1.22 -18.47
CA LEU A 6 13.95 -1.14 -17.11
C LEU A 6 15.46 -0.82 -17.16
N ASP A 7 16.15 -1.23 -18.22
CA ASP A 7 17.58 -0.97 -18.43
C ASP A 7 17.89 0.51 -18.72
N ASN A 8 16.88 1.29 -19.16
CA ASN A 8 17.04 2.71 -19.48
C ASN A 8 16.68 3.63 -18.29
N VAL A 9 16.33 3.06 -17.13
CA VAL A 9 16.02 3.83 -15.93
C VAL A 9 17.32 4.28 -15.27
N ASN A 10 17.53 5.59 -15.23
CA ASN A 10 18.68 6.18 -14.56
C ASN A 10 18.37 6.58 -13.11
N GLU A 11 19.39 6.95 -12.36
CA GLU A 11 19.27 7.35 -10.95
C GLU A 11 18.27 8.51 -10.74
N MET A 12 18.19 9.45 -11.67
CA MET A 12 17.25 10.57 -11.59
C MET A 12 15.79 10.10 -11.60
N TYR A 13 15.43 9.08 -12.38
CA TYR A 13 14.07 8.51 -12.36
C TYR A 13 13.78 7.82 -11.03
N ILE A 14 14.74 7.10 -10.48
CA ILE A 14 14.59 6.45 -9.16
C ILE A 14 14.41 7.50 -8.05
N ASP A 15 15.15 8.60 -8.11
CA ASP A 15 15.01 9.69 -7.13
C ASP A 15 13.65 10.36 -7.22
N VAL A 16 13.12 10.60 -8.43
CA VAL A 16 11.76 11.12 -8.62
C VAL A 16 10.72 10.15 -8.07
N LEU A 17 10.83 8.86 -8.37
CA LEU A 17 9.92 7.84 -7.85
C LEU A 17 10.00 7.74 -6.32
N ARG A 18 11.19 7.88 -5.74
CA ARG A 18 11.37 7.92 -4.28
C ARG A 18 10.68 9.11 -3.65
N GLU A 19 10.81 10.30 -4.25
CA GLU A 19 10.13 11.50 -3.75
C GLU A 19 8.60 11.38 -3.86
N ILE A 20 8.10 10.91 -4.99
CA ILE A 20 6.68 10.59 -5.19
C ILE A 20 6.19 9.59 -4.14
N GLY A 21 6.95 8.51 -3.92
CA GLY A 21 6.65 7.50 -2.91
C GLY A 21 6.60 8.09 -1.50
N ASN A 22 7.57 8.93 -1.13
CA ASN A 22 7.62 9.59 0.18
C ASN A 22 6.40 10.48 0.42
N ILE A 23 6.01 11.28 -0.55
CA ILE A 23 4.87 12.19 -0.43
C ILE A 23 3.56 11.39 -0.35
N GLY A 24 3.37 10.43 -1.25
CA GLY A 24 2.18 9.57 -1.26
C GLY A 24 2.02 8.78 0.04
N ALA A 25 3.10 8.17 0.46
CA ALA A 25 3.13 7.40 1.69
C ALA A 25 2.96 8.28 2.94
N GLY A 26 3.52 9.49 2.98
CA GLY A 26 3.31 10.45 4.06
C GLY A 26 1.86 10.86 4.23
N ASN A 27 1.15 11.11 3.12
CA ASN A 27 -0.29 11.40 3.15
C ASN A 27 -1.11 10.19 3.62
N ALA A 28 -0.79 8.99 3.13
CA ALA A 28 -1.45 7.76 3.55
C ALA A 28 -1.25 7.52 5.06
N THR A 29 -0.04 7.69 5.56
CA THR A 29 0.30 7.56 6.98
C THR A 29 -0.46 8.57 7.85
N THR A 30 -0.57 9.82 7.41
CA THR A 30 -1.33 10.85 8.11
C THR A 30 -2.81 10.48 8.20
N SER A 31 -3.39 9.95 7.13
CA SER A 31 -4.78 9.49 7.11
C SER A 31 -4.98 8.30 8.05
N LEU A 32 -4.07 7.32 8.02
CA LEU A 32 -4.12 6.17 8.91
C LEU A 32 -3.95 6.55 10.38
N ALA A 33 -3.01 7.43 10.70
CA ALA A 33 -2.79 7.96 12.05
C ALA A 33 -4.06 8.62 12.60
N SER A 34 -4.76 9.37 11.75
CA SER A 34 -6.04 10.00 12.12
C SER A 34 -7.14 8.97 12.40
N MET A 35 -7.18 7.86 11.65
CA MET A 35 -8.18 6.81 11.83
C MET A 35 -8.02 6.09 13.17
N ILE A 36 -6.79 5.72 13.51
CA ILE A 36 -6.50 4.95 14.73
C ILE A 36 -6.21 5.85 15.95
N ASN A 37 -6.21 7.17 15.73
CA ASN A 37 -5.89 8.20 16.74
C ASN A 37 -4.54 7.95 17.43
N GLU A 38 -3.54 7.56 16.65
CA GLU A 38 -2.16 7.37 17.11
C GLU A 38 -1.16 7.97 16.12
N GLN A 39 0.00 8.36 16.62
CA GLN A 39 1.09 8.80 15.78
C GLN A 39 1.72 7.57 15.10
N ILE A 40 1.87 7.64 13.77
CA ILE A 40 2.55 6.62 12.98
C ILE A 40 3.78 7.25 12.36
N ASP A 41 4.92 6.68 12.66
CA ASP A 41 6.16 7.01 11.97
C ASP A 41 6.32 6.11 10.76
N MET A 42 6.57 6.72 9.60
CA MET A 42 6.83 6.00 8.38
C MET A 42 8.15 6.40 7.77
N ASN A 43 8.88 5.41 7.32
CA ASN A 43 10.09 5.60 6.54
C ASN A 43 9.95 4.82 5.24
N VAL A 44 10.24 5.46 4.10
CA VAL A 44 10.34 4.76 2.81
C VAL A 44 11.84 4.50 2.54
N PRO A 45 12.37 3.38 3.02
CA PRO A 45 13.80 3.13 2.99
C PRO A 45 14.33 2.87 1.58
N LYS A 46 13.49 2.32 0.69
CA LYS A 46 13.92 1.85 -0.62
C LYS A 46 12.79 1.91 -1.65
N VAL A 47 13.13 2.35 -2.86
CA VAL A 47 12.28 2.24 -4.05
C VAL A 47 13.04 1.44 -5.10
N GLU A 48 12.42 0.43 -5.65
CA GLU A 48 12.97 -0.44 -6.68
C GLU A 48 11.99 -0.60 -7.84
N LEU A 49 12.53 -0.68 -9.05
CA LEU A 49 11.81 -1.09 -10.25
C LEU A 49 12.24 -2.51 -10.60
N MET A 50 11.28 -3.38 -10.77
CA MET A 50 11.54 -4.77 -11.12
C MET A 50 10.45 -5.34 -12.02
N GLU A 51 10.75 -6.44 -12.68
CA GLU A 51 9.76 -7.22 -13.40
C GLU A 51 8.75 -7.83 -12.42
N ALA A 52 7.46 -7.85 -12.81
CA ALA A 52 6.39 -8.41 -11.98
C ALA A 52 6.64 -9.88 -11.59
N SER A 53 7.33 -10.64 -12.44
CA SER A 53 7.72 -12.03 -12.17
C SER A 53 8.67 -12.20 -10.97
N LYS A 54 9.40 -11.14 -10.61
CA LYS A 54 10.36 -11.13 -9.49
C LYS A 54 9.74 -10.61 -8.18
N LEU A 55 8.51 -10.11 -8.24
CA LEU A 55 7.88 -9.43 -7.12
C LEU A 55 7.69 -10.36 -5.91
N SER A 56 7.22 -11.58 -6.13
CA SER A 56 6.96 -12.55 -5.05
C SER A 56 8.23 -12.86 -4.24
N SER A 57 9.35 -13.07 -4.92
CA SER A 57 10.63 -13.37 -4.25
C SER A 57 11.27 -12.16 -3.56
N ALA A 58 10.87 -10.94 -3.95
CA ALA A 58 11.43 -9.71 -3.38
C ALA A 58 10.67 -9.22 -2.13
N ILE A 59 9.39 -9.59 -1.99
CA ILE A 59 8.50 -9.00 -0.99
C ILE A 59 8.25 -9.93 0.19
N CYS A 60 8.26 -11.25 -0.05
CA CYS A 60 7.80 -12.20 0.94
C CYS A 60 8.93 -13.05 1.50
N PRO A 61 9.19 -12.99 2.81
CA PRO A 61 9.97 -14.01 3.49
C PRO A 61 9.27 -15.36 3.35
N GLU A 62 10.02 -16.42 3.16
CA GLU A 62 9.49 -17.77 3.13
C GLU A 62 8.73 -18.08 4.44
N ASP A 63 7.56 -18.71 4.32
CA ASP A 63 6.72 -19.18 5.43
C ASP A 63 5.95 -18.11 6.26
N GLU A 64 5.78 -16.88 5.80
CA GLU A 64 4.92 -15.90 6.48
C GLU A 64 3.56 -15.72 5.79
N ILE A 65 2.50 -15.58 6.61
CA ILE A 65 1.18 -15.15 6.12
C ILE A 65 1.16 -13.63 6.03
N ILE A 66 0.85 -13.12 4.85
CA ILE A 66 0.80 -11.69 4.57
C ILE A 66 -0.63 -11.31 4.17
N VAL A 67 -1.09 -10.20 4.71
CA VAL A 67 -2.34 -9.58 4.28
C VAL A 67 -2.04 -8.68 3.08
N GLY A 68 -2.69 -8.96 1.96
CA GLY A 68 -2.62 -8.16 0.74
C GLY A 68 -3.93 -7.45 0.47
N ILE A 69 -3.87 -6.13 0.27
CA ILE A 69 -4.98 -5.31 -0.19
C ILE A 69 -4.66 -4.87 -1.61
N PHE A 70 -5.40 -5.38 -2.57
CA PHE A 70 -5.20 -5.17 -4.00
C PHE A 70 -6.26 -4.22 -4.55
N LEU A 71 -5.83 -3.29 -5.41
CA LEU A 71 -6.70 -2.36 -6.13
C LEU A 71 -6.23 -2.22 -7.57
N GLU A 72 -7.17 -2.05 -8.47
CA GLU A 72 -6.88 -1.59 -9.82
C GLU A 72 -6.84 -0.07 -9.87
N VAL A 73 -5.99 0.45 -10.72
CA VAL A 73 -5.83 1.88 -10.97
C VAL A 73 -6.18 2.14 -12.43
N THR A 74 -7.02 3.13 -12.66
CA THR A 74 -7.55 3.47 -13.99
C THR A 74 -7.50 4.96 -14.26
N HIS A 75 -7.85 5.37 -15.46
CA HIS A 75 -7.92 6.68 -16.04
C HIS A 75 -6.63 7.05 -16.80
N ASP A 76 -5.92 8.13 -16.43
CA ASP A 76 -4.71 8.58 -17.16
C ASP A 76 -3.53 7.60 -16.99
N ILE A 77 -3.55 6.85 -15.89
CA ILE A 77 -2.64 5.72 -15.64
C ILE A 77 -3.48 4.47 -15.42
N THR A 78 -3.06 3.37 -16.02
CA THR A 78 -3.65 2.04 -15.80
C THR A 78 -2.63 1.10 -15.18
N GLY A 79 -3.06 0.37 -14.16
CA GLY A 79 -2.19 -0.57 -13.46
C GLY A 79 -2.86 -1.14 -12.23
N SER A 80 -2.05 -1.62 -11.33
CA SER A 80 -2.50 -2.20 -10.06
C SER A 80 -1.64 -1.69 -8.92
N MET A 81 -2.25 -1.64 -7.74
CA MET A 81 -1.61 -1.26 -6.50
C MET A 81 -1.88 -2.34 -5.47
N MET A 82 -0.89 -2.70 -4.71
CA MET A 82 -1.01 -3.69 -3.65
C MET A 82 -0.33 -3.18 -2.39
N PHE A 83 -1.06 -3.19 -1.28
CA PHE A 83 -0.50 -3.01 0.04
C PHE A 83 -0.28 -4.37 0.67
N LEU A 84 0.91 -4.57 1.18
CA LEU A 84 1.29 -5.79 1.87
C LEU A 84 1.65 -5.44 3.29
N MET A 85 1.11 -6.20 4.24
CA MET A 85 1.45 -6.05 5.65
C MET A 85 1.48 -7.42 6.33
N ARG A 86 2.30 -7.51 7.35
CA ARG A 86 2.37 -8.71 8.19
C ARG A 86 1.06 -8.90 8.95
N MET A 87 0.75 -10.13 9.31
CA MET A 87 -0.48 -10.47 10.02
C MET A 87 -0.59 -9.75 11.38
N ASP A 88 0.51 -9.65 12.12
CA ASP A 88 0.57 -8.93 13.40
C ASP A 88 0.20 -7.45 13.24
N SER A 89 0.73 -6.79 12.21
CA SER A 89 0.41 -5.41 11.89
C SER A 89 -1.06 -5.23 11.47
N ALA A 90 -1.60 -6.20 10.74
CA ALA A 90 -3.00 -6.20 10.33
C ALA A 90 -3.93 -6.33 11.56
N HIS A 91 -3.64 -7.26 12.48
CA HIS A 91 -4.38 -7.38 13.75
C HIS A 91 -4.32 -6.09 14.56
N TYR A 92 -3.13 -5.52 14.72
CA TYR A 92 -2.94 -4.27 15.45
C TYR A 92 -3.83 -3.14 14.88
N LEU A 93 -3.77 -2.91 13.57
CA LEU A 93 -4.55 -1.85 12.91
C LEU A 93 -6.05 -2.04 13.05
N VAL A 94 -6.54 -3.26 12.80
CA VAL A 94 -7.97 -3.57 12.91
C VAL A 94 -8.44 -3.42 14.35
N ASN A 95 -7.71 -3.96 15.31
CA ASN A 95 -8.06 -3.88 16.72
C ASN A 95 -8.09 -2.42 17.21
N LYS A 96 -7.13 -1.61 16.81
CA LYS A 96 -7.11 -0.17 17.11
C LYS A 96 -8.32 0.55 16.52
N LEU A 97 -8.63 0.30 15.26
CA LEU A 97 -9.79 0.91 14.59
C LEU A 97 -11.11 0.50 15.26
N MET A 98 -11.20 -0.75 15.71
CA MET A 98 -12.39 -1.32 16.36
C MET A 98 -12.45 -1.03 17.88
N GLY A 99 -11.45 -0.35 18.46
CA GLY A 99 -11.39 -0.07 19.89
C GLY A 99 -11.18 -1.32 20.76
N ARG A 100 -10.53 -2.34 20.22
CA ARG A 100 -10.20 -3.59 20.92
C ARG A 100 -8.77 -3.56 21.47
N ASP A 101 -8.44 -4.59 22.25
CA ASP A 101 -7.06 -4.81 22.69
C ASP A 101 -6.15 -5.01 21.47
N PRO A 102 -5.10 -4.18 21.30
CA PRO A 102 -4.18 -4.30 20.16
C PRO A 102 -3.48 -5.65 20.03
N GLU A 103 -3.31 -6.36 21.14
CA GLU A 103 -2.65 -7.68 21.20
C GLU A 103 -3.59 -8.86 20.88
N ASN A 104 -4.87 -8.57 20.56
CA ASN A 104 -5.81 -9.63 20.21
C ASN A 104 -5.44 -10.24 18.85
N ASP A 105 -5.17 -11.54 18.83
CA ASP A 105 -4.75 -12.32 17.66
C ASP A 105 -5.84 -13.29 17.16
N ALA A 106 -7.10 -13.11 17.63
CA ALA A 106 -8.21 -13.95 17.19
C ALA A 106 -8.38 -13.85 15.66
N PRO A 107 -8.78 -14.94 14.99
CA PRO A 107 -9.02 -14.92 13.55
C PRO A 107 -9.98 -13.80 13.15
N PHE A 108 -9.71 -13.14 12.02
CA PHE A 108 -10.55 -12.07 11.49
C PHE A 108 -11.96 -12.55 11.19
N ASP A 109 -12.94 -11.82 11.70
CA ASP A 109 -14.33 -11.98 11.34
C ASP A 109 -14.71 -11.11 10.11
N GLU A 110 -15.97 -11.15 9.69
CA GLU A 110 -16.46 -10.37 8.53
C GLU A 110 -16.34 -8.85 8.76
N MET A 111 -16.48 -8.39 10.01
CA MET A 111 -16.36 -6.98 10.34
C MET A 111 -14.90 -6.54 10.30
N ASP A 112 -13.98 -7.37 10.76
CA ASP A 112 -12.53 -7.13 10.68
C ASP A 112 -12.07 -7.02 9.22
N LEU A 113 -12.56 -7.92 8.35
CA LEU A 113 -12.27 -7.87 6.92
C LEU A 113 -12.84 -6.61 6.26
N SER A 114 -13.99 -6.13 6.71
CA SER A 114 -14.59 -4.88 6.25
C SER A 114 -13.78 -3.67 6.72
N ALA A 115 -13.32 -3.67 7.95
CA ALA A 115 -12.44 -2.65 8.51
C ALA A 115 -11.10 -2.60 7.74
N MET A 116 -10.53 -3.76 7.41
CA MET A 116 -9.30 -3.86 6.62
C MET A 116 -9.47 -3.27 5.20
N LYS A 117 -10.61 -3.52 4.55
CA LYS A 117 -10.92 -2.91 3.25
C LYS A 117 -11.02 -1.39 3.35
N GLU A 118 -11.63 -0.88 4.41
CA GLU A 118 -11.73 0.56 4.63
C GLU A 118 -10.37 1.21 4.88
N ILE A 119 -9.50 0.57 5.66
CA ILE A 119 -8.10 0.98 5.82
C ILE A 119 -7.43 1.07 4.45
N GLY A 120 -7.57 0.04 3.62
CA GLY A 120 -7.01 0.00 2.27
C GLY A 120 -7.54 1.13 1.38
N ASN A 121 -8.84 1.40 1.42
CA ASN A 121 -9.46 2.51 0.68
C ASN A 121 -8.84 3.85 1.04
N ILE A 122 -8.73 4.15 2.33
CA ILE A 122 -8.25 5.44 2.81
C ILE A 122 -6.76 5.63 2.50
N ILE A 123 -5.94 4.61 2.73
CA ILE A 123 -4.52 4.66 2.41
C ILE A 123 -4.33 4.89 0.91
N THR A 124 -5.03 4.13 0.07
CA THR A 124 -4.93 4.25 -1.38
C THR A 124 -5.41 5.60 -1.88
N ALA A 125 -6.57 6.05 -1.42
CA ALA A 125 -7.11 7.34 -1.83
C ALA A 125 -6.15 8.49 -1.47
N SER A 126 -5.56 8.46 -0.28
CA SER A 126 -4.59 9.46 0.16
C SER A 126 -3.30 9.41 -0.66
N TYR A 127 -2.79 8.23 -0.95
CA TYR A 127 -1.60 8.03 -1.77
C TYR A 127 -1.83 8.52 -3.21
N LEU A 128 -2.90 8.07 -3.85
CA LEU A 128 -3.22 8.44 -5.24
C LEU A 128 -3.60 9.92 -5.38
N SER A 129 -4.23 10.51 -4.37
CA SER A 129 -4.50 11.95 -4.34
C SER A 129 -3.21 12.77 -4.35
N ALA A 130 -2.21 12.33 -3.59
CA ALA A 130 -0.89 12.96 -3.61
C ALA A 130 -0.23 12.85 -5.00
N LEU A 131 -0.24 11.64 -5.59
CA LEU A 131 0.27 11.43 -6.95
C LEU A 131 -0.43 12.31 -7.97
N SER A 132 -1.76 12.36 -7.95
CA SER A 132 -2.56 13.19 -8.85
C SER A 132 -2.18 14.68 -8.73
N SER A 133 -2.01 15.16 -7.50
CA SER A 133 -1.64 16.56 -7.24
C SER A 133 -0.25 16.90 -7.75
N MET A 134 0.70 15.97 -7.68
CA MET A 134 2.08 16.20 -8.14
C MET A 134 2.24 16.07 -9.65
N THR A 135 1.49 15.18 -10.26
CA THR A 135 1.63 14.83 -11.68
C THR A 135 0.62 15.54 -12.57
N ASN A 136 -0.41 16.13 -11.99
CA ASN A 136 -1.59 16.67 -12.70
C ASN A 136 -2.30 15.60 -13.55
N LEU A 137 -2.20 14.33 -13.15
CA LEU A 137 -2.89 13.21 -13.78
C LEU A 137 -4.13 12.86 -12.95
N THR A 138 -5.17 12.42 -13.62
CA THR A 138 -6.35 11.84 -12.98
C THR A 138 -6.11 10.35 -12.78
N ILE A 139 -6.12 9.91 -11.52
CA ILE A 139 -5.83 8.53 -11.13
C ILE A 139 -6.95 8.06 -10.22
N LEU A 140 -7.67 7.01 -10.63
CA LEU A 140 -8.84 6.50 -9.90
C LEU A 140 -8.62 5.05 -9.45
N PRO A 141 -8.76 4.77 -8.14
CA PRO A 141 -8.72 3.39 -7.64
C PRO A 141 -10.07 2.69 -7.83
N SER A 142 -10.00 1.37 -8.00
CA SER A 142 -11.17 0.49 -7.87
C SER A 142 -11.53 0.25 -6.40
N VAL A 143 -12.60 -0.51 -6.18
CA VAL A 143 -12.89 -1.09 -4.86
C VAL A 143 -11.76 -2.07 -4.47
N PRO A 144 -11.30 -2.06 -3.22
CA PRO A 144 -10.21 -2.95 -2.80
C PRO A 144 -10.65 -4.42 -2.70
N TYR A 145 -9.77 -5.30 -3.12
CA TYR A 145 -9.85 -6.74 -2.89
C TYR A 145 -8.88 -7.12 -1.78
N LEU A 146 -9.36 -7.87 -0.82
CA LEU A 146 -8.53 -8.39 0.27
C LEU A 146 -8.15 -9.84 -0.05
N SER A 147 -6.88 -10.16 0.11
CA SER A 147 -6.36 -11.52 -0.01
C SER A 147 -5.42 -11.83 1.16
N LEU A 148 -5.56 -13.01 1.73
CA LEU A 148 -4.55 -13.59 2.60
C LEU A 148 -3.61 -14.41 1.70
N ILE A 149 -2.38 -13.93 1.59
CA ILE A 149 -1.37 -14.53 0.71
C ILE A 149 -0.52 -15.45 1.57
N HIS A 150 -0.60 -16.74 1.30
CA HIS A 150 0.31 -17.75 1.81
C HIS A 150 1.40 -17.95 0.74
N ILE A 151 2.62 -17.66 1.09
CA ILE A 151 3.76 -17.83 0.18
C ILE A 151 4.72 -18.83 0.79
#